data_7ed7540abbe2b96b7b987fba9642c34d
#
_entry.id   7ed7540abbe2b96b7b987fba9642c34d
#
_cell.length_a   1.000
_cell.length_b   1.000
_cell.length_c   1.000
_cell.angle_alpha   90.00
_cell.angle_beta   90.00
_cell.angle_gamma   90.00
#
_symmetry.space_group_name_H-M   'P 1'
#
loop_
_entity.id
_entity.type
_entity.pdbx_description
1 polymer ?
#
loop_
_entity_poly.entity_id
_entity_poly.type
_entity_poly.pdbx_seq_one_letter_code
_entity_poly.pdbx_strand_id
1 'polypeptide(L)'
;MGFFFVYILKSGVCLSLFYLFYRLLLSKETFYRFNRIALLGILVFSLLLPLIEVTKAPQNEINQAVLTIEQLLVMAENHQETQVTTVVEGDDLVDTWRSPVHWIEIVLLFYIAGIFFLVCRNVYSLFRLVRLMNTAQRRQIDKHTVLLVHDRNVAPFSWMKFVVISRTDLEENGREILIHECAHIRKHHSWDLLIADICIFFQWFNPGAWLLKQELQNIHEYEADEAVINEGIKAHPQFLGGNYL
;
A
#
# COMPACT_ATOMS: atom_id res chain seq x y z
N MET A 1 -16.91 18.85 4.06
CA MET A 1 -16.65 17.38 4.23
C MET A 1 -16.98 16.58 2.96
N GLY A 2 -18.04 16.91 2.22
CA GLY A 2 -18.43 16.21 0.99
C GLY A 2 -17.33 16.09 -0.07
N PHE A 3 -16.56 17.13 -0.32
CA PHE A 3 -15.45 17.11 -1.29
C PHE A 3 -14.39 16.05 -1.02
N PHE A 4 -14.10 15.77 0.26
CA PHE A 4 -13.12 14.74 0.64
C PHE A 4 -13.62 13.34 0.29
N PHE A 5 -14.89 13.04 0.54
CA PHE A 5 -15.48 11.75 0.17
C PHE A 5 -15.56 11.56 -1.34
N VAL A 6 -15.93 12.60 -2.07
CA VAL A 6 -15.94 12.59 -3.54
C VAL A 6 -14.54 12.31 -4.08
N TYR A 7 -13.51 12.94 -3.53
CA TYR A 7 -12.12 12.69 -3.89
C TYR A 7 -11.71 11.23 -3.67
N ILE A 8 -12.00 10.68 -2.48
CA ILE A 8 -11.67 9.29 -2.14
C ILE A 8 -12.39 8.33 -3.08
N LEU A 9 -13.67 8.58 -3.37
CA LEU A 9 -14.44 7.75 -4.29
C LEU A 9 -13.88 7.81 -5.72
N LYS A 10 -13.61 9.02 -6.24
CA LYS A 10 -12.99 9.21 -7.56
C LYS A 10 -11.65 8.48 -7.65
N SER A 11 -10.79 8.62 -6.64
CA SER A 11 -9.51 7.93 -6.56
C SER A 11 -9.67 6.41 -6.51
N GLY A 12 -10.64 5.90 -5.76
CA GLY A 12 -10.92 4.47 -5.67
C GLY A 12 -11.42 3.87 -6.99
N VAL A 13 -12.28 4.59 -7.71
CA VAL A 13 -12.75 4.18 -9.04
C VAL A 13 -11.59 4.20 -10.04
N CYS A 14 -10.77 5.26 -10.08
CA CYS A 14 -9.59 5.33 -10.95
C CYS A 14 -8.63 4.17 -10.69
N LEU A 15 -8.34 3.86 -9.44
CA LEU A 15 -7.45 2.75 -9.07
C LEU A 15 -8.01 1.41 -9.55
N SER A 16 -9.31 1.17 -9.34
CA SER A 16 -9.97 -0.07 -9.76
C SER A 16 -9.98 -0.23 -11.27
N LEU A 17 -10.24 0.84 -12.02
CA LEU A 17 -10.20 0.84 -13.48
C LEU A 17 -8.79 0.59 -14.01
N PHE A 18 -7.78 1.26 -13.46
CA PHE A 18 -6.40 1.07 -13.87
C PHE A 18 -5.88 -0.32 -13.52
N TYR A 19 -6.27 -0.87 -12.35
CA TYR A 19 -5.96 -2.25 -12.00
C TYR A 19 -6.59 -3.24 -12.97
N LEU A 20 -7.86 -3.04 -13.34
CA LEU A 20 -8.54 -3.88 -14.32
C LEU A 20 -7.83 -3.82 -15.68
N PHE A 21 -7.45 -2.62 -16.13
CA PHE A 21 -6.68 -2.42 -17.35
C PHE A 21 -5.33 -3.16 -17.30
N TYR A 22 -4.59 -3.02 -16.21
CA TYR A 22 -3.35 -3.78 -15.99
C TYR A 22 -3.60 -5.29 -16.05
N ARG A 23 -4.61 -5.78 -15.35
CA ARG A 23 -4.95 -7.20 -15.27
C ARG A 23 -5.29 -7.80 -16.64
N LEU A 24 -5.98 -7.04 -17.49
CA LEU A 24 -6.40 -7.49 -18.81
C LEU A 24 -5.26 -7.46 -19.84
N LEU A 25 -4.41 -6.46 -19.80
CA LEU A 25 -3.43 -6.19 -20.86
C LEU A 25 -1.99 -6.59 -20.50
N LEU A 26 -1.56 -6.32 -19.25
CA LEU A 26 -0.15 -6.42 -18.88
C LEU A 26 0.17 -7.64 -17.99
N SER A 27 -0.81 -8.24 -17.32
CA SER A 27 -0.53 -9.29 -16.32
C SER A 27 0.08 -10.57 -16.90
N LYS A 28 -0.01 -10.78 -18.21
CA LYS A 28 0.55 -11.94 -18.91
C LYS A 28 1.93 -11.66 -19.52
N GLU A 29 2.39 -10.42 -19.49
CA GLU A 29 3.66 -10.04 -20.09
C GLU A 29 4.82 -10.32 -19.14
N THR A 30 5.92 -10.86 -19.67
CA THR A 30 7.12 -11.23 -18.91
C THR A 30 8.09 -10.07 -18.67
N PHE A 31 7.73 -8.86 -19.04
CA PHE A 31 8.55 -7.67 -18.82
C PHE A 31 8.43 -7.16 -17.37
N TYR A 32 9.03 -7.87 -16.41
CA TYR A 32 8.90 -7.60 -14.97
C TYR A 32 9.19 -6.15 -14.59
N ARG A 33 10.26 -5.55 -15.12
CA ARG A 33 10.63 -4.14 -14.83
C ARG A 33 9.55 -3.15 -15.28
N PHE A 34 8.98 -3.38 -16.47
CA PHE A 34 7.91 -2.53 -16.98
C PHE A 34 6.64 -2.67 -16.15
N ASN A 35 6.24 -3.90 -15.85
CA ASN A 35 5.08 -4.20 -15.02
C ASN A 35 5.21 -3.57 -13.63
N ARG A 36 6.39 -3.63 -13.01
CA ARG A 36 6.68 -2.98 -11.73
C ARG A 36 6.44 -1.47 -11.78
N ILE A 37 7.01 -0.79 -12.77
CA ILE A 37 6.84 0.66 -12.95
C ILE A 37 5.38 1.00 -13.23
N ALA A 38 4.69 0.21 -14.05
CA ALA A 38 3.26 0.40 -14.35
C ALA A 38 2.40 0.28 -13.08
N LEU A 39 2.63 -0.74 -12.24
CA LEU A 39 1.88 -0.93 -11.00
C LEU A 39 2.11 0.21 -9.99
N LEU A 40 3.37 0.63 -9.80
CA LEU A 40 3.69 1.79 -8.96
C LEU A 40 3.07 3.07 -9.52
N GLY A 41 3.14 3.25 -10.85
CA GLY A 41 2.48 4.36 -11.54
C GLY A 41 0.97 4.39 -11.29
N ILE A 42 0.29 3.26 -11.44
CA ILE A 42 -1.15 3.13 -11.18
C ILE A 42 -1.49 3.57 -9.76
N LEU A 43 -0.73 3.12 -8.75
CA LEU A 43 -0.94 3.50 -7.36
C LEU A 43 -0.84 5.02 -7.15
N VAL A 44 0.23 5.61 -7.66
CA VAL A 44 0.49 7.05 -7.48
C VAL A 44 -0.49 7.89 -8.31
N PHE A 45 -0.69 7.55 -9.60
CA PHE A 45 -1.58 8.31 -10.46
C PHE A 45 -3.04 8.23 -10.04
N SER A 46 -3.50 7.11 -9.48
CA SER A 46 -4.87 7.00 -8.97
C SER A 46 -5.16 7.98 -7.82
N LEU A 47 -4.14 8.36 -7.05
CA LEU A 47 -4.26 9.37 -5.99
C LEU A 47 -4.11 10.80 -6.54
N LEU A 48 -3.23 11.01 -7.52
CA LEU A 48 -2.95 12.35 -8.05
C LEU A 48 -4.00 12.83 -9.06
N LEU A 49 -4.53 11.92 -9.89
CA LEU A 49 -5.42 12.27 -10.99
C LEU A 49 -6.71 12.99 -10.55
N PRO A 50 -7.38 12.64 -9.45
CA PRO A 50 -8.55 13.35 -8.98
C PRO A 50 -8.25 14.75 -8.41
N LEU A 51 -6.97 15.08 -8.14
CA LEU A 51 -6.57 16.44 -7.71
C LEU A 51 -6.49 17.42 -8.90
N ILE A 52 -6.39 16.90 -10.11
CA ILE A 52 -6.38 17.72 -11.32
C ILE A 52 -7.83 18.11 -11.60
N GLU A 53 -8.20 19.36 -11.33
CA GLU A 53 -9.48 19.90 -11.74
C GLU A 53 -9.51 19.99 -13.27
N VAL A 54 -10.22 19.05 -13.90
CA VAL A 54 -10.50 19.12 -15.32
C VAL A 54 -11.50 20.25 -15.51
N THR A 55 -11.00 21.42 -15.94
CA THR A 55 -11.82 22.59 -16.29
C THR A 55 -12.88 22.16 -17.29
N LYS A 56 -14.12 22.40 -16.96
CA LYS A 56 -15.38 22.01 -17.61
C LYS A 56 -15.27 21.75 -19.12
N ALA A 57 -15.22 20.48 -19.50
CA ALA A 57 -15.63 20.05 -20.83
C ALA A 57 -17.16 20.06 -20.94
N PRO A 58 -17.75 20.17 -22.16
CA PRO A 58 -19.20 20.30 -22.33
C PRO A 58 -19.95 19.11 -21.69
N GLN A 59 -21.10 19.44 -21.12
CA GLN A 59 -21.98 18.58 -20.35
C GLN A 59 -22.37 17.30 -21.13
N ASN A 60 -21.62 16.21 -20.91
CA ASN A 60 -22.03 14.89 -21.31
C ASN A 60 -22.81 14.24 -20.13
N GLU A 61 -23.72 13.32 -20.44
CA GLU A 61 -24.60 12.63 -19.48
C GLU A 61 -23.86 12.02 -18.26
N ILE A 62 -22.63 11.56 -18.46
CA ILE A 62 -21.76 11.02 -17.39
C ILE A 62 -21.38 12.10 -16.37
N ASN A 63 -21.12 13.33 -16.86
CA ASN A 63 -20.82 14.45 -15.97
C ASN A 63 -22.04 14.86 -15.14
N GLN A 64 -23.26 14.70 -15.70
CA GLN A 64 -24.49 14.96 -14.95
C GLN A 64 -24.67 13.96 -13.79
N ALA A 65 -24.38 12.68 -13.99
CA ALA A 65 -24.48 11.68 -12.93
C ALA A 65 -23.48 11.95 -11.77
N VAL A 66 -22.24 12.34 -12.08
CA VAL A 66 -21.22 12.70 -11.08
C VAL A 66 -21.59 13.98 -10.36
N LEU A 67 -22.05 15.00 -11.10
CA LEU A 67 -22.54 16.26 -10.50
C LEU A 67 -23.77 16.03 -9.61
N THR A 68 -24.66 15.10 -9.99
CA THR A 68 -25.83 14.74 -9.18
C THR A 68 -25.40 14.10 -7.84
N ILE A 69 -24.39 13.22 -7.83
CA ILE A 69 -23.87 12.63 -6.59
C ILE A 69 -23.20 13.71 -5.72
N GLU A 70 -22.43 14.60 -6.32
CA GLU A 70 -21.80 15.71 -5.61
C GLU A 70 -22.85 16.67 -5.03
N GLN A 71 -23.88 17.00 -5.81
CA GLN A 71 -25.02 17.80 -5.35
C GLN A 71 -25.82 17.11 -4.25
N LEU A 72 -26.06 15.80 -4.34
CA LEU A 72 -26.74 15.05 -3.29
C LEU A 72 -25.94 15.03 -1.98
N LEU A 73 -24.62 14.89 -2.05
CA LEU A 73 -23.74 14.95 -0.88
C LEU A 73 -23.74 16.36 -0.25
N VAL A 74 -23.66 17.41 -1.06
CA VAL A 74 -23.72 18.80 -0.61
C VAL A 74 -25.12 19.14 -0.06
N MET A 75 -26.21 18.66 -0.69
CA MET A 75 -27.57 18.82 -0.18
C MET A 75 -27.76 18.07 1.14
N ALA A 76 -27.21 16.86 1.29
CA ALA A 76 -27.24 16.13 2.56
C ALA A 76 -26.50 16.88 3.68
N GLU A 77 -25.42 17.60 3.33
CA GLU A 77 -24.70 18.46 4.27
C GLU A 77 -25.51 19.72 4.63
N ASN A 78 -26.12 20.38 3.63
CA ASN A 78 -26.93 21.59 3.82
C ASN A 78 -28.28 21.35 4.51
N HIS A 79 -28.92 20.18 4.30
CA HIS A 79 -30.15 19.83 5.03
C HIS A 79 -29.93 19.71 6.54
N GLN A 80 -28.69 19.56 7.00
CA GLN A 80 -28.34 19.57 8.42
C GLN A 80 -28.25 20.98 9.01
N GLU A 81 -27.92 22.00 8.20
CA GLU A 81 -27.84 23.38 8.69
C GLU A 81 -29.18 24.11 8.66
N THR A 82 -30.14 23.68 7.83
CA THR A 82 -31.40 24.44 7.60
C THR A 82 -32.55 24.04 8.57
N GLN A 83 -32.35 23.08 9.47
CA GLN A 83 -33.39 22.71 10.46
C GLN A 83 -33.36 23.51 11.77
N VAL A 84 -32.59 24.59 11.84
CA VAL A 84 -32.45 25.37 13.09
C VAL A 84 -33.33 26.63 13.11
N THR A 85 -34.13 26.92 12.07
CA THR A 85 -34.93 28.17 12.09
C THR A 85 -36.40 27.94 11.69
N THR A 86 -37.13 27.19 12.49
CA THR A 86 -38.57 27.47 12.67
C THR A 86 -38.81 27.63 14.15
N VAL A 87 -38.80 28.90 14.54
CA VAL A 87 -39.37 29.33 15.81
C VAL A 87 -40.87 29.01 15.77
N VAL A 88 -41.26 27.96 16.48
CA VAL A 88 -42.65 27.77 16.90
C VAL A 88 -42.67 28.13 18.35
N GLU A 89 -43.25 29.31 18.61
CA GLU A 89 -43.74 29.75 19.91
C GLU A 89 -44.83 28.75 20.36
N GLY A 90 -44.54 27.98 21.40
CA GLY A 90 -45.49 27.03 21.97
C GLY A 90 -44.83 26.16 23.01
N ASP A 91 -45.10 26.55 24.24
CA ASP A 91 -44.80 25.91 25.51
C ASP A 91 -45.00 24.37 25.47
N ASP A 92 -43.86 23.61 25.50
CA ASP A 92 -43.76 22.28 26.08
C ASP A 92 -42.27 21.89 26.10
N LEU A 93 -41.71 21.79 27.31
CA LEU A 93 -40.38 21.25 27.57
C LEU A 93 -40.33 19.77 27.24
N VAL A 94 -40.15 19.42 26.00
CA VAL A 94 -39.78 18.06 25.58
C VAL A 94 -38.28 18.07 25.30
N ASP A 95 -37.54 17.40 26.14
CA ASP A 95 -36.13 17.08 25.99
C ASP A 95 -35.84 16.56 24.58
N THR A 96 -35.46 17.43 23.66
CA THR A 96 -34.95 17.04 22.35
C THR A 96 -33.43 16.87 22.38
N TRP A 97 -32.95 15.89 23.14
CA TRP A 97 -31.60 15.31 22.97
C TRP A 97 -31.54 14.40 21.73
N ARG A 98 -32.27 14.70 20.68
CA ARG A 98 -32.07 14.09 19.35
C ARG A 98 -31.22 15.07 18.54
N SER A 99 -29.92 15.13 18.84
CA SER A 99 -28.98 15.63 17.86
C SER A 99 -29.14 14.76 16.60
N PRO A 100 -29.39 15.35 15.42
CA PRO A 100 -29.45 14.57 14.19
C PRO A 100 -28.15 13.80 14.07
N VAL A 101 -28.23 12.49 13.98
CA VAL A 101 -27.07 11.63 13.82
C VAL A 101 -26.46 11.98 12.47
N HIS A 102 -25.33 12.65 12.47
CA HIS A 102 -24.60 13.09 11.29
C HIS A 102 -23.96 11.86 10.63
N TRP A 103 -24.68 11.18 9.74
CA TRP A 103 -24.19 9.98 9.04
C TRP A 103 -22.84 10.19 8.39
N ILE A 104 -22.58 11.38 7.87
CA ILE A 104 -21.31 11.76 7.26
C ILE A 104 -20.17 11.70 8.29
N GLU A 105 -20.42 12.18 9.52
CA GLU A 105 -19.44 12.13 10.61
C GLU A 105 -19.14 10.68 11.04
N ILE A 106 -20.15 9.82 11.10
CA ILE A 106 -19.97 8.41 11.42
C ILE A 106 -19.13 7.71 10.34
N VAL A 107 -19.42 7.96 9.07
CA VAL A 107 -18.65 7.40 7.95
C VAL A 107 -17.21 7.90 7.97
N LEU A 108 -17.00 9.20 8.24
CA LEU A 108 -15.66 9.78 8.40
C LEU A 108 -14.91 9.16 9.58
N LEU A 109 -15.57 9.01 10.72
CA LEU A 109 -14.99 8.39 11.90
C LEU A 109 -14.57 6.94 11.61
N PHE A 110 -15.44 6.19 10.94
CA PHE A 110 -15.14 4.82 10.52
C PHE A 110 -13.96 4.76 9.55
N TYR A 111 -13.88 5.68 8.59
CA TYR A 111 -12.77 5.77 7.65
C TYR A 111 -11.45 6.08 8.37
N ILE A 112 -11.44 7.06 9.27
CA ILE A 112 -10.26 7.42 10.07
C ILE A 112 -9.85 6.27 11.00
N ALA A 113 -10.82 5.60 11.63
CA ALA A 113 -10.56 4.44 12.48
C ALA A 113 -9.90 3.29 11.68
N GLY A 114 -10.31 3.05 10.44
CA GLY A 114 -9.68 2.10 9.54
C GLY A 114 -8.22 2.45 9.23
N ILE A 115 -7.94 3.71 8.88
CA ILE A 115 -6.56 4.19 8.68
C ILE A 115 -5.73 3.99 9.96
N PHE A 116 -6.25 4.42 11.10
CA PHE A 116 -5.57 4.31 12.39
C PHE A 116 -5.25 2.86 12.73
N PHE A 117 -6.20 1.97 12.55
CA PHE A 117 -5.99 0.52 12.74
C PHE A 117 -4.86 -0.02 11.88
N LEU A 118 -4.82 0.33 10.58
CA LEU A 118 -3.76 -0.12 9.67
C LEU A 118 -2.39 0.45 10.04
N VAL A 119 -2.33 1.73 10.39
CA VAL A 119 -1.09 2.36 10.85
C VAL A 119 -0.59 1.69 12.12
N CYS A 120 -1.44 1.48 13.12
CA CYS A 120 -1.06 0.78 14.36
C CYS A 120 -0.56 -0.64 14.07
N ARG A 121 -1.23 -1.39 13.20
CA ARG A 121 -0.82 -2.73 12.78
C ARG A 121 0.57 -2.72 12.13
N ASN A 122 0.82 -1.77 11.22
CA ASN A 122 2.12 -1.66 10.54
C ASN A 122 3.23 -1.22 11.50
N VAL A 123 2.98 -0.27 12.38
CA VAL A 123 3.93 0.16 13.43
C VAL A 123 4.26 -1.01 14.36
N TYR A 124 3.26 -1.77 14.78
CA TYR A 124 3.48 -2.97 15.61
C TYR A 124 4.31 -4.03 14.86
N SER A 125 4.03 -4.27 13.58
CA SER A 125 4.82 -5.18 12.74
C SER A 125 6.27 -4.72 12.61
N LEU A 126 6.48 -3.43 12.36
CA LEU A 126 7.81 -2.83 12.29
C LEU A 126 8.55 -2.95 13.63
N PHE A 127 7.88 -2.72 14.75
CA PHE A 127 8.48 -2.88 16.07
C PHE A 127 8.93 -4.35 16.33
N ARG A 128 8.09 -5.32 15.95
CA ARG A 128 8.46 -6.75 16.03
C ARG A 128 9.68 -7.06 15.14
N LEU A 129 9.71 -6.51 13.93
CA LEU A 129 10.82 -6.67 12.99
C LEU A 129 12.13 -6.12 13.59
N VAL A 130 12.11 -4.89 14.07
CA VAL A 130 13.28 -4.24 14.70
C VAL A 130 13.75 -5.02 15.93
N ARG A 131 12.81 -5.51 16.74
CA ARG A 131 13.15 -6.35 17.92
C ARG A 131 13.83 -7.66 17.49
N LEU A 132 13.34 -8.32 16.43
CA LEU A 132 13.95 -9.52 15.87
C LEU A 132 15.38 -9.22 15.38
N MET A 133 15.56 -8.14 14.63
CA MET A 133 16.87 -7.74 14.08
C MET A 133 17.89 -7.39 15.18
N ASN A 134 17.44 -6.87 16.32
CA ASN A 134 18.33 -6.53 17.43
C ASN A 134 18.83 -7.75 18.23
N THR A 135 18.17 -8.90 18.09
CA THR A 135 18.59 -10.16 18.75
C THR A 135 19.48 -11.03 17.88
N ALA A 136 19.68 -10.67 16.62
CA ALA A 136 20.48 -11.43 15.67
C ALA A 136 21.99 -11.04 15.71
N GLN A 137 22.85 -11.99 15.34
CA GLN A 137 24.27 -11.75 15.16
C GLN A 137 24.50 -10.97 13.85
N ARG A 138 25.15 -9.81 13.95
CA ARG A 138 25.41 -8.94 12.80
C ARG A 138 26.72 -9.29 12.13
N ARG A 139 26.66 -9.54 10.81
CA ARG A 139 27.84 -9.69 9.95
C ARG A 139 27.69 -8.75 8.76
N GLN A 140 28.74 -8.07 8.37
CA GLN A 140 28.70 -7.21 7.17
C GLN A 140 29.11 -8.05 5.96
N ILE A 141 28.23 -8.13 4.95
CA ILE A 141 28.53 -8.80 3.69
C ILE A 141 29.19 -7.82 2.73
N ASP A 142 28.62 -6.60 2.59
CA ASP A 142 29.07 -5.57 1.66
C ASP A 142 28.83 -4.19 2.27
N LYS A 143 29.36 -3.12 1.62
CA LYS A 143 29.19 -1.72 2.07
C LYS A 143 27.73 -1.33 2.33
N HIS A 144 26.79 -1.95 1.61
CA HIS A 144 25.36 -1.63 1.64
C HIS A 144 24.47 -2.73 2.23
N THR A 145 25.02 -3.92 2.54
CA THR A 145 24.22 -5.07 2.99
C THR A 145 24.77 -5.63 4.30
N VAL A 146 23.89 -5.77 5.28
CA VAL A 146 24.18 -6.33 6.59
C VAL A 146 23.42 -7.65 6.75
N LEU A 147 24.13 -8.73 7.01
CA LEU A 147 23.57 -10.03 7.32
C LEU A 147 23.29 -10.14 8.82
N LEU A 148 22.11 -10.60 9.13
CA LEU A 148 21.61 -10.87 10.46
C LEU A 148 21.34 -12.37 10.59
N VAL A 149 22.22 -13.08 11.27
CA VAL A 149 22.08 -14.52 11.50
C VAL A 149 21.36 -14.75 12.82
N HIS A 150 20.28 -15.51 12.74
CA HIS A 150 19.44 -15.82 13.90
C HIS A 150 19.55 -17.29 14.28
N ASP A 151 19.67 -17.60 15.57
CA ASP A 151 19.73 -19.00 16.04
C ASP A 151 18.36 -19.69 16.06
N ARG A 152 17.26 -18.92 15.92
CA ARG A 152 15.92 -19.48 15.79
C ARG A 152 15.63 -19.77 14.32
N ASN A 153 14.81 -20.78 14.06
CA ASN A 153 14.31 -21.06 12.73
C ASN A 153 13.32 -19.94 12.31
N VAL A 154 13.80 -19.00 11.50
CA VAL A 154 13.06 -17.87 10.96
C VAL A 154 13.19 -17.95 9.46
N ALA A 155 12.07 -17.85 8.73
CA ALA A 155 12.11 -17.79 7.28
C ALA A 155 13.03 -16.63 6.83
N PRO A 156 13.88 -16.83 5.82
CA PRO A 156 14.71 -15.78 5.27
C PRO A 156 13.87 -14.61 4.76
N PHE A 157 14.37 -13.40 4.95
CA PHE A 157 13.77 -12.20 4.37
C PHE A 157 14.78 -11.06 4.32
N SER A 158 14.51 -10.08 3.46
CA SER A 158 15.28 -8.86 3.38
C SER A 158 14.42 -7.62 3.66
N TRP A 159 15.00 -6.63 4.32
CA TRP A 159 14.37 -5.34 4.57
C TRP A 159 15.37 -4.21 4.51
N MET A 160 15.15 -3.24 3.61
CA MET A 160 16.04 -2.11 3.33
C MET A 160 17.47 -2.56 3.01
N LYS A 161 18.37 -2.61 3.98
CA LYS A 161 19.77 -3.04 3.86
C LYS A 161 20.10 -4.30 4.65
N PHE A 162 19.13 -4.90 5.29
CA PHE A 162 19.31 -6.05 6.16
C PHE A 162 18.78 -7.31 5.49
N VAL A 163 19.57 -8.39 5.54
CA VAL A 163 19.15 -9.75 5.23
C VAL A 163 19.08 -10.52 6.52
N VAL A 164 17.96 -11.13 6.82
CA VAL A 164 17.77 -11.98 8.01
C VAL A 164 17.69 -13.42 7.54
N ILE A 165 18.50 -14.29 8.14
CA ILE A 165 18.54 -15.73 7.81
C ILE A 165 18.75 -16.54 9.09
N SER A 166 18.19 -17.74 9.14
CA SER A 166 18.50 -18.68 10.19
C SER A 166 19.89 -19.30 10.00
N ARG A 167 20.52 -19.75 11.10
CA ARG A 167 21.81 -20.46 11.02
C ARG A 167 21.70 -21.72 10.17
N THR A 168 20.61 -22.46 10.31
CA THR A 168 20.35 -23.70 9.56
C THR A 168 20.26 -23.44 8.07
N ASP A 169 19.45 -22.45 7.64
CA ASP A 169 19.32 -22.11 6.23
C ASP A 169 20.63 -21.58 5.62
N LEU A 170 21.43 -20.87 6.45
CA LEU A 170 22.74 -20.39 6.01
C LEU A 170 23.72 -21.55 5.73
N GLU A 171 23.69 -22.62 6.54
CA GLU A 171 24.53 -23.78 6.40
C GLU A 171 24.07 -24.71 5.26
N GLU A 172 22.75 -24.85 5.03
CA GLU A 172 22.19 -25.76 4.02
C GLU A 172 22.19 -25.15 2.62
N ASN A 173 21.61 -23.95 2.45
CA ASN A 173 21.37 -23.31 1.16
C ASN A 173 21.73 -21.80 1.16
N GLY A 174 22.65 -21.37 2.03
CA GLY A 174 22.93 -19.97 2.28
C GLY A 174 23.27 -19.16 1.04
N ARG A 175 23.95 -19.75 0.05
CA ARG A 175 24.35 -19.05 -1.18
C ARG A 175 23.14 -18.60 -2.00
N GLU A 176 22.23 -19.51 -2.29
CA GLU A 176 21.06 -19.23 -3.14
C GLU A 176 20.13 -18.24 -2.45
N ILE A 177 19.88 -18.46 -1.15
CA ILE A 177 19.07 -17.57 -0.32
C ILE A 177 19.68 -16.17 -0.28
N LEU A 178 20.99 -16.03 -0.07
CA LEU A 178 21.65 -14.73 -0.03
C LEU A 178 21.58 -14.00 -1.39
N ILE A 179 21.72 -14.71 -2.51
CA ILE A 179 21.56 -14.11 -3.84
C ILE A 179 20.15 -13.56 -4.01
N HIS A 180 19.13 -14.34 -3.65
CA HIS A 180 17.72 -13.95 -3.71
C HIS A 180 17.44 -12.70 -2.85
N GLU A 181 17.80 -12.74 -1.57
CA GLU A 181 17.57 -11.64 -0.64
C GLU A 181 18.36 -10.37 -0.99
N CYS A 182 19.62 -10.53 -1.46
CA CYS A 182 20.40 -9.40 -1.96
C CYS A 182 19.80 -8.80 -3.24
N ALA A 183 19.10 -9.58 -4.06
CA ALA A 183 18.40 -9.04 -5.22
C ALA A 183 17.26 -8.08 -4.81
N HIS A 184 16.48 -8.42 -3.77
CA HIS A 184 15.48 -7.52 -3.21
C HIS A 184 16.09 -6.19 -2.74
N ILE A 185 17.24 -6.24 -2.08
CA ILE A 185 17.96 -5.02 -1.62
C ILE A 185 18.45 -4.20 -2.80
N ARG A 186 19.13 -4.83 -3.75
CA ARG A 186 19.71 -4.15 -4.95
C ARG A 186 18.64 -3.49 -5.81
N LYS A 187 17.46 -4.12 -5.91
CA LYS A 187 16.32 -3.61 -6.68
C LYS A 187 15.41 -2.68 -5.87
N HIS A 188 15.72 -2.43 -4.60
CA HIS A 188 14.96 -1.53 -3.72
C HIS A 188 13.49 -1.92 -3.51
N HIS A 189 13.14 -3.20 -3.52
CA HIS A 189 11.78 -3.71 -3.40
C HIS A 189 11.08 -3.24 -2.11
N SER A 190 11.82 -3.03 -1.01
CA SER A 190 11.27 -2.51 0.24
C SER A 190 10.68 -1.10 0.09
N TRP A 191 11.24 -0.25 -0.78
CA TRP A 191 10.71 1.09 -1.04
C TRP A 191 9.39 1.04 -1.82
N ASP A 192 9.28 0.14 -2.77
CA ASP A 192 8.04 -0.04 -3.54
C ASP A 192 6.90 -0.47 -2.64
N LEU A 193 7.17 -1.44 -1.74
CA LEU A 193 6.16 -1.89 -0.77
C LEU A 193 5.77 -0.79 0.21
N LEU A 194 6.72 0.08 0.60
CA LEU A 194 6.41 1.23 1.45
C LEU A 194 5.48 2.21 0.73
N ILE A 195 5.74 2.50 -0.54
CA ILE A 195 4.87 3.36 -1.37
C ILE A 195 3.48 2.72 -1.49
N ALA A 196 3.42 1.41 -1.77
CA ALA A 196 2.16 0.68 -1.86
C ALA A 196 1.38 0.73 -0.53
N ASP A 197 2.05 0.57 0.61
CA ASP A 197 1.41 0.64 1.93
C ASP A 197 0.85 2.04 2.22
N ILE A 198 1.58 3.10 1.86
CA ILE A 198 1.08 4.49 1.99
C ILE A 198 -0.18 4.68 1.15
N CYS A 199 -0.21 4.22 -0.10
CA CYS A 199 -1.40 4.30 -0.95
C CYS A 199 -2.57 3.51 -0.36
N ILE A 200 -2.30 2.31 0.19
CA ILE A 200 -3.32 1.47 0.82
C ILE A 200 -3.90 2.14 2.07
N PHE A 201 -3.16 2.93 2.84
CA PHE A 201 -3.75 3.66 3.98
C PHE A 201 -4.89 4.56 3.56
N PHE A 202 -4.79 5.21 2.39
CA PHE A 202 -5.87 6.04 1.86
C PHE A 202 -6.97 5.23 1.18
N GLN A 203 -6.66 4.07 0.62
CA GLN A 203 -7.56 3.22 -0.17
C GLN A 203 -7.82 1.87 0.51
N TRP A 204 -7.78 1.81 1.84
CA TRP A 204 -7.83 0.56 2.59
C TRP A 204 -9.12 -0.25 2.37
N PHE A 205 -10.22 0.42 2.08
CA PHE A 205 -11.52 -0.18 1.76
C PHE A 205 -11.60 -0.70 0.32
N ASN A 206 -10.64 -0.34 -0.55
CA ASN A 206 -10.61 -0.73 -1.96
C ASN A 206 -9.84 -2.04 -2.15
N PRO A 207 -10.51 -3.15 -2.54
CA PRO A 207 -9.83 -4.42 -2.78
C PRO A 207 -8.80 -4.34 -3.91
N GLY A 208 -9.00 -3.46 -4.90
CA GLY A 208 -8.05 -3.24 -6.00
C GLY A 208 -6.66 -2.81 -5.50
N ALA A 209 -6.57 -2.01 -4.43
CA ALA A 209 -5.29 -1.59 -3.86
C ALA A 209 -4.50 -2.78 -3.27
N TRP A 210 -5.20 -3.69 -2.61
CA TRP A 210 -4.60 -4.90 -2.03
C TRP A 210 -4.15 -5.88 -3.09
N LEU A 211 -4.97 -6.10 -4.12
CA LEU A 211 -4.64 -6.96 -5.25
C LEU A 211 -3.43 -6.42 -6.02
N LEU A 212 -3.36 -5.11 -6.21
CA LEU A 212 -2.24 -4.44 -6.89
C LEU A 212 -0.93 -4.60 -6.09
N LYS A 213 -0.98 -4.47 -4.76
CA LYS A 213 0.17 -4.75 -3.90
C LYS A 213 0.61 -6.21 -4.01
N GLN A 214 -0.33 -7.14 -4.06
CA GLN A 214 -0.03 -8.57 -4.22
C GLN A 214 0.67 -8.86 -5.56
N GLU A 215 0.18 -8.27 -6.65
CA GLU A 215 0.83 -8.39 -7.97
C GLU A 215 2.25 -7.78 -7.96
N LEU A 216 2.43 -6.66 -7.27
CA LEU A 216 3.75 -6.04 -7.11
C LEU A 216 4.71 -6.97 -6.35
N GLN A 217 4.24 -7.63 -5.28
CA GLN A 217 5.02 -8.64 -4.56
C GLN A 217 5.39 -9.81 -5.45
N ASN A 218 4.46 -10.35 -6.23
CA ASN A 218 4.74 -11.43 -7.18
C ASN A 218 5.83 -11.05 -8.20
N ILE A 219 5.80 -9.80 -8.70
CA ILE A 219 6.85 -9.32 -9.61
C ILE A 219 8.21 -9.23 -8.90
N HIS A 220 8.24 -8.80 -7.64
CA HIS A 220 9.46 -8.77 -6.86
C HIS A 220 10.07 -10.16 -6.69
N GLU A 221 9.24 -11.20 -6.45
CA GLU A 221 9.70 -12.57 -6.37
C GLU A 221 10.27 -13.07 -7.71
N TYR A 222 9.56 -12.83 -8.82
CA TYR A 222 10.08 -13.20 -10.15
C TYR A 222 11.40 -12.49 -10.47
N GLU A 223 11.55 -11.24 -10.10
CA GLU A 223 12.79 -10.50 -10.28
C GLU A 223 13.93 -11.01 -9.40
N ALA A 224 13.65 -11.51 -8.22
CA ALA A 224 14.64 -12.08 -7.31
C ALA A 224 15.07 -13.49 -7.79
N ASP A 225 14.12 -14.32 -8.21
CA ASP A 225 14.38 -15.65 -8.77
C ASP A 225 15.20 -15.56 -10.07
N GLU A 226 14.89 -14.60 -10.94
CA GLU A 226 15.69 -14.32 -12.15
C GLU A 226 17.15 -14.02 -11.79
N ALA A 227 17.40 -13.31 -10.68
CA ALA A 227 18.75 -13.02 -10.23
C ALA A 227 19.48 -14.28 -9.77
N VAL A 228 18.80 -15.21 -9.07
CA VAL A 228 19.38 -16.50 -8.67
C VAL A 228 19.78 -17.34 -9.89
N ILE A 229 18.90 -17.42 -10.89
CA ILE A 229 19.18 -18.15 -12.14
C ILE A 229 20.37 -17.53 -12.87
N ASN A 230 20.40 -16.21 -13.03
CA ASN A 230 21.44 -15.50 -13.75
C ASN A 230 22.82 -15.56 -13.05
N GLU A 231 22.87 -15.52 -11.73
CA GLU A 231 24.11 -15.63 -10.94
C GLU A 231 24.53 -17.08 -10.76
N GLY A 232 23.59 -18.03 -10.69
CA GLY A 232 23.85 -19.46 -10.70
C GLY A 232 24.54 -19.92 -12.00
N ILE A 233 24.12 -19.39 -13.15
CA ILE A 233 24.71 -19.64 -14.45
C ILE A 233 26.12 -19.01 -14.54
N LYS A 234 26.36 -17.85 -13.96
CA LYS A 234 27.64 -17.10 -14.02
C LYS A 234 28.70 -17.62 -13.08
N ALA A 235 28.44 -18.66 -12.25
CA ALA A 235 29.36 -19.30 -11.29
C ALA A 235 30.54 -18.40 -10.85
N HIS A 236 30.27 -17.29 -10.16
CA HIS A 236 31.29 -16.30 -9.86
C HIS A 236 32.05 -16.70 -8.59
N PRO A 237 33.42 -16.82 -8.64
CA PRO A 237 34.26 -17.24 -7.51
C PRO A 237 34.26 -16.26 -6.32
N GLN A 238 33.71 -15.08 -6.46
CA GLN A 238 33.80 -14.01 -5.44
C GLN A 238 33.00 -14.30 -4.16
N PHE A 239 31.98 -15.18 -4.21
CA PHE A 239 31.25 -15.59 -3.01
C PHE A 239 31.91 -16.77 -2.25
N LEU A 240 32.89 -17.44 -2.87
CA LEU A 240 33.62 -18.57 -2.25
C LEU A 240 34.86 -18.12 -1.45
N GLY A 241 35.25 -16.86 -1.52
CA GLY A 241 36.49 -16.33 -0.91
C GLY A 241 36.32 -15.69 0.48
N GLY A 242 35.15 -15.57 0.99
CA GLY A 242 34.90 -15.13 2.37
C GLY A 242 34.59 -16.33 3.26
N ASN A 243 35.47 -16.65 4.20
CA ASN A 243 35.25 -17.65 5.25
C ASN A 243 33.92 -17.33 5.96
N TYR A 244 32.82 -17.94 5.50
CA TYR A 244 31.50 -17.86 6.13
C TYR A 244 31.30 -18.97 7.19
N LEU A 245 32.40 -19.66 7.57
CA LEU A 245 32.40 -20.62 8.67
C LEU A 245 33.03 -20.01 9.93
#